data_de631e955742f3d912fd7d86d585d532
#
_entry.id   de631e955742f3d912fd7d86d585d532
#
_cell.length_a   1.000
_cell.length_b   1.000
_cell.length_c   1.000
_cell.angle_alpha   90.00
_cell.angle_beta   90.00
_cell.angle_gamma   90.00
#
_symmetry.space_group_name_H-M   'P 1'
#
loop_
_entity.id
_entity.type
_entity.pdbx_description
1 polymer ?
#
loop_
_entity_poly.entity_id
_entity_poly.type
_entity_poly.pdbx_seq_one_letter_code
_entity_poly.pdbx_strand_id
1 'polypeptide(L)'
;YRFLVTRTGAQDASIGGISVDNKEVAGFDVSEKSYSASLTKGQTEVKIALKNPGEGAKAVLNVNGKTYNPQESIPVSGDNMTVGIAITPDGGVTEHYSLSLRVPSDSNAKLEKVQFGSTIQSNGNFNANLKEYTASTMTRTSRVTFTAQEANAKITVKCNNVTAATGTGSVETSVTMKKGNNQLQVTVESADKSRTETYIWRVEGKSEVYLSDLSYESNSATGWGSIMKDKSVDGKTLTLYDGSQEKTFEKGMGIHATANLYYNIEGMGFKKFTSYMGVDREANQDGNVKFNVYTDNKQVYTGEAVTRASEMAKLDISVEGVKILRLNVDQNGSDSNDHADFADAKFITELADDTTPETVAVIGVTLDKSTAKLTEKGQTV
;
A
#
# COMPACT_ATOMS: atom_id res chain seq x y z
N TYR A 1 15.78 63.46 7.02
CA TYR A 1 16.52 62.35 6.41
C TYR A 1 16.07 61.04 7.06
N ARG A 2 15.56 60.07 6.29
CA ARG A 2 15.29 58.72 6.75
C ARG A 2 16.47 57.83 6.30
N PHE A 3 17.16 57.23 7.24
CA PHE A 3 18.16 56.19 6.94
C PHE A 3 17.44 54.85 6.90
N LEU A 4 17.48 54.18 5.78
CA LEU A 4 17.10 52.77 5.67
C LEU A 4 18.33 51.97 6.07
N VAL A 5 18.34 51.40 7.27
CA VAL A 5 19.37 50.44 7.67
C VAL A 5 18.90 49.07 7.21
N THR A 6 19.47 48.58 6.15
CA THR A 6 19.26 47.19 5.72
C THR A 6 20.26 46.32 6.46
N ARG A 7 19.81 45.43 7.31
CA ARG A 7 20.65 44.40 7.92
C ARG A 7 21.01 43.38 6.84
N THR A 8 22.27 43.37 6.43
CA THR A 8 22.82 42.31 5.56
C THR A 8 23.37 41.19 6.43
N GLY A 9 22.50 40.43 7.05
CA GLY A 9 22.85 39.14 7.69
C GLY A 9 22.39 37.98 6.83
N ALA A 10 23.10 36.88 6.82
CA ALA A 10 22.70 35.69 6.17
C ALA A 10 21.35 35.24 6.76
N GLN A 11 20.28 35.31 5.97
CA GLN A 11 18.95 34.77 6.35
C GLN A 11 18.79 33.31 5.95
N ASP A 12 19.79 32.76 5.29
CA ASP A 12 19.80 31.41 4.77
C ASP A 12 20.37 30.44 5.79
N ALA A 13 19.54 29.52 6.26
CA ALA A 13 19.89 28.42 7.15
C ALA A 13 20.19 27.12 6.37
N SER A 14 20.23 27.16 5.03
CA SER A 14 20.54 25.99 4.23
C SER A 14 22.01 25.59 4.34
N ILE A 15 22.27 24.31 4.12
CA ILE A 15 23.63 23.76 3.99
C ILE A 15 23.79 23.13 2.62
N GLY A 16 24.99 23.18 2.07
CA GLY A 16 25.31 22.58 0.77
C GLY A 16 25.71 21.11 0.85
N GLY A 17 25.73 20.52 2.03
CA GLY A 17 26.06 19.11 2.25
C GLY A 17 26.42 18.78 3.68
N ILE A 18 26.41 17.47 3.96
CA ILE A 18 26.85 16.89 5.22
C ILE A 18 27.98 15.91 4.91
N SER A 19 29.04 15.91 5.69
CA SER A 19 30.07 14.89 5.61
C SER A 19 30.30 14.25 6.98
N VAL A 20 30.58 12.95 6.95
CA VAL A 20 30.89 12.10 8.10
C VAL A 20 32.33 11.60 7.91
N ASP A 21 33.23 11.95 8.85
CA ASP A 21 34.66 11.64 8.77
C ASP A 21 35.27 11.97 7.40
N ASN A 22 34.98 13.15 6.89
CA ASN A 22 35.39 13.67 5.58
C ASN A 22 34.80 12.95 4.35
N LYS A 23 33.82 12.04 4.52
CA LYS A 23 33.08 11.43 3.41
C LYS A 23 31.75 12.14 3.26
N GLU A 24 31.42 12.61 2.07
CA GLU A 24 30.13 13.23 1.80
C GLU A 24 28.98 12.20 1.94
N VAL A 25 27.89 12.63 2.57
CA VAL A 25 26.66 11.85 2.65
C VAL A 25 26.03 11.82 1.26
N ALA A 26 25.84 10.64 0.71
CA ALA A 26 25.31 10.47 -0.65
C ALA A 26 23.86 10.93 -0.74
N GLY A 27 23.47 11.48 -1.92
CA GLY A 27 22.10 11.90 -2.20
C GLY A 27 21.66 13.13 -1.39
N PHE A 28 22.59 14.01 -1.01
CA PHE A 28 22.22 15.23 -0.32
C PHE A 28 21.36 16.12 -1.23
N ASP A 29 20.19 16.54 -0.73
CA ASP A 29 19.27 17.50 -1.34
C ASP A 29 18.80 18.46 -0.24
N VAL A 30 18.95 19.75 -0.45
CA VAL A 30 18.61 20.80 0.53
C VAL A 30 17.15 20.79 0.97
N SER A 31 16.25 20.26 0.15
CA SER A 31 14.83 20.11 0.47
C SER A 31 14.55 18.96 1.45
N GLU A 32 15.44 17.96 1.49
CA GLU A 32 15.34 16.84 2.40
C GLU A 32 15.89 17.22 3.79
N LYS A 33 15.25 16.73 4.83
CA LYS A 33 15.63 17.05 6.23
C LYS A 33 16.17 15.85 7.00
N SER A 34 16.22 14.66 6.36
CA SER A 34 16.67 13.43 7.01
C SER A 34 17.66 12.66 6.14
N TYR A 35 18.80 12.32 6.71
CA TYR A 35 19.90 11.63 6.04
C TYR A 35 20.36 10.43 6.84
N SER A 36 21.12 9.54 6.19
CA SER A 36 21.75 8.40 6.85
C SER A 36 23.17 8.17 6.33
N ALA A 37 24.03 7.67 7.20
CA ALA A 37 25.37 7.22 6.85
C ALA A 37 25.78 6.03 7.71
N SER A 38 26.67 5.17 7.18
CA SER A 38 27.25 4.05 7.91
C SER A 38 28.66 4.40 8.35
N LEU A 39 28.94 4.17 9.63
CA LEU A 39 30.28 4.27 10.21
C LEU A 39 31.10 3.00 9.95
N THR A 40 32.37 3.03 10.32
CA THR A 40 33.21 1.82 10.26
C THR A 40 32.93 0.92 11.48
N LYS A 41 32.95 -0.38 11.28
CA LYS A 41 32.78 -1.34 12.38
C LYS A 41 33.79 -1.08 13.51
N GLY A 42 33.28 -1.00 14.74
CA GLY A 42 34.12 -0.74 15.93
C GLY A 42 34.54 0.71 16.08
N GLN A 43 34.03 1.64 15.31
CA GLN A 43 34.31 3.05 15.43
C GLN A 43 33.71 3.59 16.72
N THR A 44 34.57 4.30 17.52
CA THR A 44 34.22 4.85 18.85
C THR A 44 33.95 6.34 18.84
N GLU A 45 34.35 7.04 17.78
CA GLU A 45 34.17 8.48 17.61
C GLU A 45 33.84 8.82 16.19
N VAL A 46 33.12 9.92 15.97
CA VAL A 46 32.76 10.41 14.63
C VAL A 46 32.84 11.94 14.60
N LYS A 47 33.22 12.49 13.45
CA LYS A 47 33.22 13.93 13.18
C LYS A 47 32.24 14.23 12.05
N ILE A 48 31.40 15.24 12.25
CA ILE A 48 30.42 15.69 11.25
C ILE A 48 30.80 17.10 10.84
N ALA A 49 30.95 17.28 9.52
CA ALA A 49 31.16 18.59 8.94
C ALA A 49 29.95 18.97 8.05
N LEU A 50 29.69 20.26 8.00
CA LEU A 50 28.64 20.87 7.19
C LEU A 50 29.31 21.70 6.10
N LYS A 51 28.84 21.52 4.85
CA LYS A 51 29.35 22.24 3.70
C LYS A 51 28.53 23.52 3.50
N ASN A 52 29.24 24.64 3.37
CA ASN A 52 28.65 25.94 3.08
C ASN A 52 27.41 26.28 3.93
N PRO A 53 27.50 26.23 5.28
CA PRO A 53 26.47 26.87 6.07
C PRO A 53 26.47 28.38 5.67
N GLY A 54 25.29 28.99 5.59
CA GLY A 54 25.16 30.39 5.21
C GLY A 54 26.14 31.26 5.98
N GLU A 55 26.68 32.29 5.35
CA GLU A 55 27.68 33.16 5.98
C GLU A 55 27.15 33.78 7.30
N GLY A 56 27.86 33.58 8.39
CA GLY A 56 27.44 34.02 9.72
C GLY A 56 26.41 33.12 10.41
N ALA A 57 25.95 32.04 9.78
CA ALA A 57 25.04 31.10 10.42
C ALA A 57 25.74 30.25 11.48
N LYS A 58 25.07 30.07 12.62
CA LYS A 58 25.55 29.22 13.70
C LYS A 58 25.01 27.82 13.58
N ALA A 59 25.87 26.83 13.48
CA ALA A 59 25.53 25.43 13.44
C ALA A 59 25.79 24.74 14.77
N VAL A 60 24.83 23.90 15.21
CA VAL A 60 24.94 23.12 16.45
C VAL A 60 24.48 21.70 16.14
N LEU A 61 25.25 20.72 16.61
CA LEU A 61 24.90 19.30 16.55
C LEU A 61 24.38 18.87 17.93
N ASN A 62 23.33 18.06 17.95
CA ASN A 62 22.76 17.51 19.19
C ASN A 62 22.74 15.98 19.11
N VAL A 63 23.29 15.34 20.14
CA VAL A 63 23.27 13.89 20.31
C VAL A 63 22.83 13.55 21.70
N ASN A 64 21.71 12.90 21.89
CA ASN A 64 21.18 12.50 23.21
C ASN A 64 21.09 13.67 24.20
N GLY A 65 20.73 14.88 23.74
CA GLY A 65 20.59 16.08 24.53
C GLY A 65 21.91 16.82 24.80
N LYS A 66 23.08 16.29 24.40
CA LYS A 66 24.36 16.97 24.46
C LYS A 66 24.66 17.67 23.14
N THR A 67 25.19 18.90 23.22
CA THR A 67 25.53 19.73 22.06
C THR A 67 27.01 19.63 21.72
N TYR A 68 27.31 19.69 20.43
CA TYR A 68 28.66 19.68 19.85
C TYR A 68 28.73 20.72 18.72
N ASN A 69 29.94 21.20 18.46
CA ASN A 69 30.19 22.01 17.27
C ASN A 69 30.45 21.09 16.02
N PRO A 70 30.21 21.56 14.81
CA PRO A 70 30.70 20.86 13.61
C PRO A 70 32.21 20.57 13.73
N GLN A 71 32.62 19.37 13.28
CA GLN A 71 33.95 18.80 13.33
C GLN A 71 34.49 18.46 14.75
N GLU A 72 33.73 18.72 15.79
CA GLU A 72 34.03 18.18 17.13
C GLU A 72 33.88 16.66 17.13
N SER A 73 34.74 15.97 17.92
CA SER A 73 34.66 14.53 18.08
C SER A 73 33.45 14.15 18.92
N ILE A 74 32.57 13.35 18.38
CA ILE A 74 31.33 12.88 18.99
C ILE A 74 31.51 11.40 19.34
N PRO A 75 31.38 10.98 20.59
CA PRO A 75 31.44 9.58 20.98
C PRO A 75 30.30 8.78 20.30
N VAL A 76 30.66 7.67 19.68
CA VAL A 76 29.70 6.73 19.10
C VAL A 76 29.16 5.83 20.21
N SER A 77 27.85 5.73 20.31
CA SER A 77 27.17 4.89 21.29
C SER A 77 26.08 4.03 20.65
N GLY A 78 26.16 2.72 20.84
CA GLY A 78 25.21 1.75 20.30
C GLY A 78 25.33 1.52 18.80
N ASP A 79 24.44 0.70 18.25
CA ASP A 79 24.44 0.30 16.84
C ASP A 79 23.82 1.38 15.91
N ASN A 80 23.07 2.31 16.49
CA ASN A 80 22.46 3.44 15.78
C ASN A 80 22.52 4.70 16.65
N MET A 81 22.90 5.80 16.05
CA MET A 81 22.97 7.10 16.69
C MET A 81 22.31 8.15 15.79
N THR A 82 21.48 9.02 16.38
CA THR A 82 20.89 10.13 15.64
C THR A 82 21.54 11.43 16.05
N VAL A 83 21.95 12.21 15.05
CA VAL A 83 22.51 13.56 15.23
C VAL A 83 21.49 14.56 14.71
N GLY A 84 20.91 15.35 15.58
CA GLY A 84 20.14 16.54 15.24
C GLY A 84 21.10 17.66 14.84
N ILE A 85 20.84 18.32 13.72
CA ILE A 85 21.63 19.45 13.21
C ILE A 85 20.73 20.67 13.19
N ALA A 86 21.10 21.72 13.90
CA ALA A 86 20.37 22.99 13.91
C ALA A 86 21.26 24.09 13.32
N ILE A 87 20.73 24.78 12.30
CA ILE A 87 21.40 25.90 11.63
C ILE A 87 20.59 27.16 11.88
N THR A 88 21.18 28.10 12.61
CA THR A 88 20.55 29.37 12.96
C THR A 88 21.25 30.49 12.22
N PRO A 89 20.66 31.13 11.23
CA PRO A 89 21.20 32.26 10.54
C PRO A 89 21.10 33.52 11.40
N ASP A 90 21.92 34.51 11.12
CA ASP A 90 21.88 35.80 11.86
C ASP A 90 20.58 36.55 11.55
N GLY A 91 19.61 36.48 12.46
CA GLY A 91 18.30 37.12 12.35
C GLY A 91 17.25 36.37 11.56
N GLY A 92 17.48 35.07 11.20
CA GLY A 92 16.53 34.19 10.53
C GLY A 92 15.93 33.11 11.43
N VAL A 93 15.20 32.17 10.81
CA VAL A 93 14.59 31.02 11.45
C VAL A 93 15.57 29.85 11.43
N THR A 94 15.66 29.11 12.53
CA THR A 94 16.52 27.91 12.62
C THR A 94 15.94 26.79 11.75
N GLU A 95 16.79 26.22 10.90
CA GLU A 95 16.51 25.00 10.14
C GLU A 95 17.05 23.77 10.85
N HIS A 96 16.31 22.69 10.77
CA HIS A 96 16.65 21.43 11.43
C HIS A 96 16.82 20.29 10.43
N TYR A 97 17.93 19.56 10.56
CA TYR A 97 18.21 18.33 9.83
C TYR A 97 18.44 17.19 10.82
N SER A 98 18.23 15.97 10.37
CA SER A 98 18.51 14.75 11.13
C SER A 98 19.47 13.86 10.35
N LEU A 99 20.52 13.39 10.99
CA LEU A 99 21.46 12.44 10.44
C LEU A 99 21.47 11.17 11.29
N SER A 100 21.02 10.06 10.71
CA SER A 100 21.09 8.74 11.33
C SER A 100 22.43 8.08 10.99
N LEU A 101 23.22 7.77 12.00
CA LEU A 101 24.51 7.09 11.87
C LEU A 101 24.38 5.65 12.37
N ARG A 102 24.79 4.70 11.54
CA ARG A 102 24.77 3.28 11.88
C ARG A 102 26.17 2.72 12.04
N VAL A 103 26.42 2.03 13.16
CA VAL A 103 27.67 1.29 13.40
C VAL A 103 27.42 -0.18 13.02
N PRO A 104 28.14 -0.73 12.05
CA PRO A 104 28.04 -2.15 11.71
C PRO A 104 28.42 -3.03 12.92
N SER A 105 27.58 -4.00 13.23
CA SER A 105 27.79 -4.95 14.33
C SER A 105 27.42 -6.36 13.87
N ASP A 106 28.32 -7.32 14.08
CA ASP A 106 28.07 -8.73 13.75
C ASP A 106 26.86 -9.29 14.51
N SER A 107 26.42 -8.65 15.60
CA SER A 107 25.26 -9.04 16.39
C SER A 107 23.96 -8.36 15.95
N ASN A 108 23.98 -7.53 14.89
CA ASN A 108 22.77 -6.87 14.41
C ASN A 108 21.94 -7.79 13.52
N ALA A 109 20.69 -8.03 13.92
CA ALA A 109 19.73 -8.87 13.20
C ALA A 109 18.53 -8.09 12.64
N LYS A 110 18.67 -6.77 12.41
CA LYS A 110 17.56 -5.94 11.92
C LYS A 110 17.50 -5.89 10.40
N LEU A 111 16.27 -5.83 9.88
CA LEU A 111 16.05 -5.41 8.49
C LEU A 111 16.30 -3.90 8.34
N GLU A 112 16.89 -3.51 7.23
CA GLU A 112 17.04 -2.13 6.79
C GLU A 112 15.90 -1.73 5.85
N LYS A 113 15.59 -2.60 4.89
CA LYS A 113 14.67 -2.29 3.81
C LYS A 113 13.77 -3.44 3.48
N VAL A 114 12.53 -3.11 3.19
CA VAL A 114 11.50 -4.02 2.67
C VAL A 114 10.93 -3.43 1.40
N GLN A 115 10.91 -4.20 0.32
CA GLN A 115 10.29 -3.83 -0.94
C GLN A 115 9.32 -4.93 -1.35
N PHE A 116 8.08 -4.55 -1.47
CA PHE A 116 7.08 -5.36 -2.13
C PHE A 116 6.95 -4.86 -3.57
N GLY A 117 6.80 -5.79 -4.51
CA GLY A 117 6.37 -5.43 -5.85
C GLY A 117 4.99 -4.75 -5.79
N SER A 118 4.50 -4.26 -6.93
CA SER A 118 3.18 -3.60 -7.03
C SER A 118 2.00 -4.45 -6.54
N THR A 119 2.23 -5.74 -6.28
CA THR A 119 1.20 -6.74 -5.97
C THR A 119 0.86 -6.89 -4.49
N ILE A 120 1.73 -6.47 -3.57
CA ILE A 120 1.44 -6.44 -2.13
C ILE A 120 1.34 -4.99 -1.67
N GLN A 121 0.20 -4.65 -1.08
CA GLN A 121 -0.05 -3.34 -0.50
C GLN A 121 0.07 -3.43 1.02
N SER A 122 1.14 -2.85 1.57
CA SER A 122 1.38 -2.79 3.02
C SER A 122 0.62 -1.62 3.64
N ASN A 123 0.01 -1.86 4.78
CA ASN A 123 -0.63 -0.80 5.57
C ASN A 123 0.44 -0.09 6.42
N GLY A 124 0.98 0.99 5.90
CA GLY A 124 2.01 1.80 6.55
C GLY A 124 3.45 1.46 6.12
N ASN A 125 4.35 2.36 6.48
CA ASN A 125 5.75 2.27 6.14
C ASN A 125 6.49 1.27 7.03
N PHE A 126 7.53 0.63 6.48
CA PHE A 126 8.40 -0.25 7.25
C PHE A 126 9.17 0.52 8.33
N ASN A 127 9.25 -0.07 9.53
CA ASN A 127 10.06 0.39 10.65
C ASN A 127 10.73 -0.81 11.33
N ALA A 128 12.05 -0.88 11.32
CA ALA A 128 12.83 -2.01 11.85
C ALA A 128 12.56 -2.37 13.33
N ASN A 129 11.96 -1.48 14.09
CA ASN A 129 11.60 -1.72 15.49
C ASN A 129 10.22 -2.35 15.66
N LEU A 130 9.35 -2.29 14.64
CA LEU A 130 8.08 -2.99 14.62
C LEU A 130 8.26 -4.40 14.08
N LYS A 131 7.50 -5.35 14.59
CA LYS A 131 7.65 -6.77 14.22
C LYS A 131 6.42 -7.34 13.52
N GLU A 132 5.29 -6.68 13.62
CA GLU A 132 4.04 -7.12 12.98
C GLU A 132 3.48 -6.02 12.08
N TYR A 133 3.02 -6.45 10.91
CA TYR A 133 2.46 -5.60 9.87
C TYR A 133 1.22 -6.25 9.28
N THR A 134 0.37 -5.45 8.67
CA THR A 134 -0.74 -5.93 7.86
C THR A 134 -0.54 -5.49 6.41
N ALA A 135 -1.01 -6.31 5.49
CA ALA A 135 -0.95 -6.04 4.06
C ALA A 135 -2.10 -6.75 3.35
N SER A 136 -2.30 -6.44 2.09
CA SER A 136 -3.22 -7.17 1.22
C SER A 136 -2.60 -7.44 -0.15
N THR A 137 -3.12 -8.45 -0.84
CA THR A 137 -2.75 -8.77 -2.22
C THR A 137 -3.95 -9.28 -3.00
N MET A 138 -3.93 -9.07 -4.31
CA MET A 138 -4.92 -9.59 -5.25
C MET A 138 -4.31 -10.62 -6.20
N THR A 139 -3.02 -10.90 -6.05
CA THR A 139 -2.26 -11.80 -6.93
C THR A 139 -1.76 -13.02 -6.17
N ARG A 140 -1.69 -14.15 -6.86
CA ARG A 140 -1.17 -15.41 -6.33
C ARG A 140 0.35 -15.36 -6.11
N THR A 141 1.06 -14.70 -7.00
CA THR A 141 2.53 -14.61 -6.94
C THR A 141 2.95 -13.16 -6.76
N SER A 142 3.78 -12.93 -5.77
CA SER A 142 4.29 -11.59 -5.45
C SER A 142 5.80 -11.62 -5.28
N ARG A 143 6.49 -10.65 -5.90
CA ARG A 143 7.93 -10.47 -5.73
C ARG A 143 8.19 -9.65 -4.48
N VAL A 144 9.13 -10.09 -3.65
CA VAL A 144 9.50 -9.44 -2.39
C VAL A 144 11.03 -9.36 -2.27
N THR A 145 11.50 -8.25 -1.70
CA THR A 145 12.93 -8.07 -1.41
C THR A 145 13.10 -7.58 0.02
N PHE A 146 13.98 -8.25 0.75
CA PHE A 146 14.33 -7.90 2.11
C PHE A 146 15.84 -7.68 2.21
N THR A 147 16.25 -6.56 2.79
CA THR A 147 17.66 -6.23 3.00
C THR A 147 17.90 -6.08 4.49
N ALA A 148 18.92 -6.77 5.00
CA ALA A 148 19.36 -6.64 6.38
C ALA A 148 20.25 -5.42 6.55
N GLN A 149 20.29 -4.84 7.77
CA GLN A 149 21.22 -3.77 8.09
C GLN A 149 22.68 -4.23 8.00
N GLU A 150 22.94 -5.50 8.27
CA GLU A 150 24.28 -6.08 8.16
C GLU A 150 24.40 -6.99 6.94
N ALA A 151 25.40 -6.72 6.11
CA ALA A 151 25.61 -7.44 4.86
C ALA A 151 25.86 -8.95 5.05
N ASN A 152 26.36 -9.35 6.23
CA ASN A 152 26.63 -10.75 6.57
C ASN A 152 25.51 -11.41 7.39
N ALA A 153 24.44 -10.70 7.72
CA ALA A 153 23.30 -11.27 8.41
C ALA A 153 22.51 -12.21 7.46
N LYS A 154 22.07 -13.35 8.00
CA LYS A 154 21.31 -14.33 7.24
C LYS A 154 19.82 -14.00 7.28
N ILE A 155 19.19 -13.95 6.12
CA ILE A 155 17.76 -13.75 5.98
C ILE A 155 17.10 -15.03 5.53
N THR A 156 16.00 -15.40 6.19
CA THR A 156 15.12 -16.51 5.77
C THR A 156 13.72 -15.96 5.56
N VAL A 157 13.17 -16.16 4.37
CA VAL A 157 11.81 -15.76 3.99
C VAL A 157 10.92 -16.99 3.94
N LYS A 158 9.79 -16.95 4.68
CA LYS A 158 8.75 -17.99 4.64
C LYS A 158 7.41 -17.36 4.27
N CYS A 159 6.65 -18.06 3.47
CA CYS A 159 5.26 -17.75 3.21
C CYS A 159 4.39 -18.96 3.57
N ASN A 160 3.39 -18.75 4.43
CA ASN A 160 2.52 -19.82 4.92
C ASN A 160 3.30 -21.03 5.45
N ASN A 161 4.33 -20.77 6.25
CA ASN A 161 5.29 -21.75 6.81
C ASN A 161 6.21 -22.46 5.79
N VAL A 162 6.08 -22.19 4.49
CA VAL A 162 6.96 -22.73 3.46
C VAL A 162 8.13 -21.77 3.24
N THR A 163 9.36 -22.27 3.29
CA THR A 163 10.55 -21.46 3.00
C THR A 163 10.59 -21.12 1.52
N ALA A 164 10.49 -19.84 1.21
CA ALA A 164 10.58 -19.32 -0.15
C ALA A 164 12.04 -19.07 -0.57
N ALA A 165 12.86 -18.54 0.34
CA ALA A 165 14.28 -18.31 0.09
C ALA A 165 15.07 -18.14 1.39
N THR A 166 16.39 -18.32 1.26
CA THR A 166 17.38 -17.97 2.29
C THR A 166 18.60 -17.37 1.61
N GLY A 167 19.18 -16.33 2.19
CA GLY A 167 20.36 -15.66 1.66
C GLY A 167 21.05 -14.80 2.71
N THR A 168 22.07 -14.06 2.32
CA THR A 168 22.86 -13.20 3.20
C THR A 168 22.80 -11.76 2.73
N GLY A 169 22.61 -10.83 3.64
CA GLY A 169 22.53 -9.38 3.40
C GLY A 169 21.26 -8.93 2.71
N SER A 170 20.93 -9.51 1.58
CA SER A 170 19.69 -9.22 0.84
C SER A 170 19.12 -10.48 0.21
N VAL A 171 17.80 -10.61 0.24
CA VAL A 171 17.06 -11.72 -0.39
C VAL A 171 15.93 -11.17 -1.22
N GLU A 172 15.94 -11.52 -2.50
CA GLU A 172 14.83 -11.32 -3.42
C GLU A 172 14.24 -12.66 -3.80
N THR A 173 12.93 -12.80 -3.74
CA THR A 173 12.22 -14.02 -4.08
C THR A 173 10.78 -13.75 -4.50
N SER A 174 10.14 -14.77 -5.05
CA SER A 174 8.69 -14.78 -5.23
C SER A 174 8.04 -15.60 -4.13
N VAL A 175 6.94 -15.11 -3.61
CA VAL A 175 6.12 -15.79 -2.60
C VAL A 175 4.74 -16.10 -3.18
N THR A 176 4.18 -17.25 -2.78
CA THR A 176 2.86 -17.68 -3.23
C THR A 176 1.82 -17.38 -2.15
N MET A 177 0.83 -16.60 -2.52
CA MET A 177 -0.30 -16.21 -1.70
C MET A 177 -1.53 -17.03 -2.07
N LYS A 178 -2.46 -17.18 -1.14
CA LYS A 178 -3.76 -17.82 -1.32
C LYS A 178 -4.88 -16.85 -0.93
N LYS A 179 -6.12 -17.20 -1.27
CA LYS A 179 -7.31 -16.52 -0.78
C LYS A 179 -7.33 -16.51 0.74
N GLY A 180 -7.76 -15.39 1.34
CA GLY A 180 -7.86 -15.22 2.78
C GLY A 180 -6.50 -14.97 3.44
N ASN A 181 -6.31 -15.51 4.62
CA ASN A 181 -5.15 -15.18 5.46
C ASN A 181 -3.87 -15.86 4.98
N ASN A 182 -2.84 -15.05 4.81
CA ASN A 182 -1.47 -15.47 4.55
C ASN A 182 -0.55 -14.88 5.61
N GLN A 183 0.53 -15.58 5.90
CA GLN A 183 1.61 -15.10 6.76
C GLN A 183 2.92 -15.08 5.97
N LEU A 184 3.47 -13.89 5.78
CA LEU A 184 4.82 -13.71 5.28
C LEU A 184 5.72 -13.43 6.47
N GLN A 185 6.65 -14.35 6.75
CA GLN A 185 7.57 -14.28 7.86
C GLN A 185 8.99 -14.11 7.35
N VAL A 186 9.71 -13.15 7.91
CA VAL A 186 11.12 -12.90 7.60
C VAL A 186 11.91 -12.96 8.88
N THR A 187 12.84 -13.91 8.92
CA THR A 187 13.75 -14.08 10.06
C THR A 187 15.14 -13.62 9.65
N VAL A 188 15.72 -12.74 10.44
CA VAL A 188 17.10 -12.27 10.28
C VAL A 188 17.92 -12.82 11.44
N GLU A 189 18.97 -13.58 11.14
CA GLU A 189 19.96 -14.07 12.08
C GLU A 189 21.25 -13.26 11.90
N SER A 190 21.77 -12.69 12.98
CA SER A 190 23.02 -11.92 12.96
C SER A 190 24.21 -12.76 12.50
N ALA A 191 25.26 -12.10 11.97
CA ALA A 191 26.43 -12.79 11.44
C ALA A 191 27.16 -13.65 12.50
N ASP A 192 27.19 -13.20 13.73
CA ASP A 192 27.74 -13.93 14.88
C ASP A 192 26.76 -14.95 15.50
N LYS A 193 25.56 -15.08 14.95
CA LYS A 193 24.46 -15.95 15.41
C LYS A 193 23.99 -15.67 16.85
N SER A 194 24.36 -14.55 17.43
CA SER A 194 23.99 -14.20 18.81
C SER A 194 22.57 -13.67 18.93
N ARG A 195 21.98 -13.17 17.81
CA ARG A 195 20.64 -12.57 17.76
C ARG A 195 19.88 -13.06 16.56
N THR A 196 18.57 -13.18 16.77
CA THR A 196 17.59 -13.44 15.72
C THR A 196 16.39 -12.54 15.91
N GLU A 197 15.97 -11.87 14.85
CA GLU A 197 14.76 -11.08 14.84
C GLU A 197 13.79 -11.57 13.77
N THR A 198 12.52 -11.57 14.08
CA THR A 198 11.46 -12.03 13.18
C THR A 198 10.46 -10.91 12.93
N TYR A 199 10.13 -10.72 11.67
CA TYR A 199 9.13 -9.79 11.17
C TYR A 199 8.00 -10.57 10.51
N ILE A 200 6.75 -10.20 10.79
CA ILE A 200 5.57 -10.90 10.29
C ILE A 200 4.66 -9.91 9.58
N TRP A 201 4.32 -10.20 8.34
CA TRP A 201 3.23 -9.56 7.62
C TRP A 201 2.04 -10.50 7.56
N ARG A 202 0.89 -10.05 8.09
CA ARG A 202 -0.40 -10.71 7.90
C ARG A 202 -0.98 -10.16 6.60
N VAL A 203 -0.98 -10.99 5.55
CA VAL A 203 -1.36 -10.56 4.20
C VAL A 203 -2.72 -11.15 3.86
N GLU A 204 -3.71 -10.27 3.68
CA GLU A 204 -5.03 -10.68 3.21
C GLU A 204 -5.00 -10.90 1.69
N GLY A 205 -5.25 -12.13 1.24
CA GLY A 205 -5.45 -12.46 -0.16
C GLY A 205 -6.90 -12.21 -0.57
N LYS A 206 -7.15 -11.12 -1.29
CA LYS A 206 -8.48 -10.72 -1.72
C LYS A 206 -8.86 -11.44 -3.00
N SER A 207 -9.95 -12.23 -2.95
CA SER A 207 -10.51 -12.91 -4.13
C SER A 207 -11.42 -12.01 -4.96
N GLU A 208 -11.92 -10.94 -4.36
CA GLU A 208 -12.78 -9.94 -5.01
C GLU A 208 -12.52 -8.55 -4.43
N VAL A 209 -12.80 -7.52 -5.23
CA VAL A 209 -12.72 -6.10 -4.84
C VAL A 209 -13.94 -5.39 -5.41
N TYR A 210 -14.72 -4.74 -4.55
CA TYR A 210 -15.88 -3.99 -5.02
C TYR A 210 -15.48 -2.74 -5.77
N LEU A 211 -16.22 -2.43 -6.82
CA LEU A 211 -16.01 -1.24 -7.65
C LEU A 211 -16.09 0.04 -6.83
N SER A 212 -17.03 0.10 -5.89
CA SER A 212 -17.23 1.23 -4.98
C SER A 212 -16.07 1.48 -4.03
N ASP A 213 -15.24 0.45 -3.73
CA ASP A 213 -14.06 0.59 -2.88
C ASP A 213 -12.87 1.22 -3.64
N LEU A 214 -12.96 1.28 -4.97
CA LEU A 214 -11.94 1.92 -5.81
C LEU A 214 -12.27 3.40 -6.07
N SER A 215 -11.26 4.16 -6.48
CA SER A 215 -11.44 5.52 -6.98
C SER A 215 -11.71 5.48 -8.49
N TYR A 216 -12.72 6.20 -8.94
CA TYR A 216 -12.91 6.47 -10.36
C TYR A 216 -12.07 7.66 -10.80
N GLU A 217 -11.75 7.72 -12.09
CA GLU A 217 -10.97 8.79 -12.69
C GLU A 217 -11.76 10.13 -12.71
N SER A 218 -11.03 11.26 -12.69
CA SER A 218 -11.61 12.61 -12.61
C SER A 218 -12.49 13.01 -13.79
N ASN A 219 -12.37 12.32 -14.91
CA ASN A 219 -13.21 12.51 -16.10
C ASN A 219 -14.51 11.69 -16.07
N SER A 220 -14.79 11.00 -14.95
CA SER A 220 -16.08 10.33 -14.73
C SER A 220 -17.18 11.36 -14.48
N ALA A 221 -18.35 11.10 -15.04
CA ALA A 221 -19.51 12.00 -14.95
C ALA A 221 -20.82 11.22 -14.91
N THR A 222 -21.83 11.83 -14.30
CA THR A 222 -23.24 11.43 -14.31
C THR A 222 -24.10 12.54 -14.90
N GLY A 223 -25.21 12.20 -15.53
CA GLY A 223 -26.08 13.18 -16.19
C GLY A 223 -26.78 14.10 -15.21
N TRP A 224 -27.16 13.58 -14.04
CA TRP A 224 -27.79 14.34 -12.95
C TRP A 224 -27.33 13.79 -11.61
N GLY A 225 -27.43 14.62 -10.56
CA GLY A 225 -27.04 14.24 -9.21
C GLY A 225 -25.54 14.09 -9.04
N SER A 226 -25.15 13.07 -8.30
CA SER A 226 -23.75 12.72 -8.05
C SER A 226 -23.53 11.23 -8.30
N ILE A 227 -22.30 10.87 -8.65
CA ILE A 227 -21.88 9.46 -8.66
C ILE A 227 -21.87 8.96 -7.22
N MET A 228 -22.79 8.03 -6.91
CA MET A 228 -22.96 7.51 -5.54
C MET A 228 -22.32 6.15 -5.39
N LYS A 229 -21.54 6.00 -4.31
CA LYS A 229 -20.95 4.74 -3.89
C LYS A 229 -21.85 4.05 -2.87
N ASP A 230 -22.19 2.77 -3.12
CA ASP A 230 -23.01 1.93 -2.24
C ASP A 230 -24.42 2.48 -1.96
N LYS A 231 -24.88 3.33 -2.87
CA LYS A 231 -26.18 4.00 -2.83
C LYS A 231 -26.69 4.23 -4.24
N SER A 232 -28.02 4.30 -4.39
CA SER A 232 -28.66 4.84 -5.60
C SER A 232 -28.33 6.33 -5.79
N VAL A 233 -28.62 6.89 -6.94
CA VAL A 233 -28.34 8.31 -7.23
C VAL A 233 -29.06 9.27 -6.28
N ASP A 234 -30.19 8.90 -5.71
CA ASP A 234 -30.94 9.64 -4.66
C ASP A 234 -30.44 9.36 -3.24
N GLY A 235 -29.38 8.54 -3.10
CA GLY A 235 -28.79 8.21 -1.80
C GLY A 235 -29.51 7.12 -1.00
N LYS A 236 -30.42 6.38 -1.62
CA LYS A 236 -31.13 5.24 -1.03
C LYS A 236 -30.34 3.95 -1.21
N THR A 237 -30.85 2.84 -0.68
CA THR A 237 -30.31 1.50 -0.91
C THR A 237 -30.51 1.08 -2.36
N LEU A 238 -29.43 0.61 -3.03
CA LEU A 238 -29.50 0.08 -4.38
C LEU A 238 -30.54 -1.04 -4.45
N THR A 239 -31.54 -0.91 -5.29
CA THR A 239 -32.67 -1.84 -5.37
C THR A 239 -33.06 -2.10 -6.82
N LEU A 240 -32.88 -3.32 -7.29
CA LEU A 240 -33.21 -3.74 -8.66
C LEU A 240 -34.33 -4.79 -8.66
N TYR A 241 -34.94 -4.99 -9.81
CA TYR A 241 -35.92 -6.06 -10.04
C TYR A 241 -35.25 -7.31 -10.60
N ASP A 242 -35.44 -8.48 -9.96
CA ASP A 242 -34.80 -9.73 -10.35
C ASP A 242 -35.67 -10.62 -11.30
N GLY A 243 -36.74 -10.06 -11.81
CA GLY A 243 -37.72 -10.78 -12.61
C GLY A 243 -38.91 -11.33 -11.79
N SER A 244 -38.77 -11.41 -10.47
CA SER A 244 -39.83 -11.89 -9.57
C SER A 244 -40.10 -10.93 -8.40
N GLN A 245 -39.07 -10.30 -7.86
CA GLN A 245 -39.16 -9.41 -6.69
C GLN A 245 -38.10 -8.32 -6.73
N GLU A 246 -38.22 -7.36 -5.81
CA GLU A 246 -37.17 -6.37 -5.57
C GLU A 246 -36.04 -6.98 -4.77
N LYS A 247 -34.80 -6.74 -5.21
CA LYS A 247 -33.58 -7.19 -4.58
C LYS A 247 -32.70 -6.01 -4.22
N THR A 248 -32.28 -5.93 -2.96
CA THR A 248 -31.39 -4.89 -2.43
C THR A 248 -29.94 -5.33 -2.48
N PHE A 249 -29.03 -4.33 -2.59
CA PHE A 249 -27.59 -4.54 -2.62
C PHE A 249 -26.90 -3.54 -1.72
N GLU A 250 -25.88 -4.01 -0.97
CA GLU A 250 -25.09 -3.17 -0.08
C GLU A 250 -23.94 -2.47 -0.81
N LYS A 251 -23.50 -3.03 -1.92
CA LYS A 251 -22.35 -2.57 -2.71
C LYS A 251 -22.72 -2.28 -4.16
N GLY A 252 -22.14 -1.22 -4.72
CA GLY A 252 -22.33 -0.86 -6.12
C GLY A 252 -22.19 0.64 -6.38
N MET A 253 -22.63 1.07 -7.55
CA MET A 253 -22.60 2.46 -7.98
C MET A 253 -23.98 2.86 -8.48
N GLY A 254 -24.51 3.96 -7.93
CA GLY A 254 -25.73 4.62 -8.44
C GLY A 254 -25.36 5.87 -9.24
N ILE A 255 -25.94 6.01 -10.41
CA ILE A 255 -25.70 7.10 -11.36
C ILE A 255 -26.96 7.41 -12.14
N HIS A 256 -26.95 8.51 -12.88
CA HIS A 256 -28.05 8.92 -13.77
C HIS A 256 -27.54 8.99 -15.20
N ALA A 257 -28.29 8.46 -16.16
CA ALA A 257 -27.92 8.61 -17.56
C ALA A 257 -27.97 10.10 -18.01
N THR A 258 -27.12 10.58 -18.93
CA THR A 258 -26.01 9.87 -19.56
C THR A 258 -24.80 9.90 -18.65
N ALA A 259 -24.23 8.75 -18.38
CA ALA A 259 -23.12 8.64 -17.46
C ALA A 259 -21.93 7.90 -18.06
N ASN A 260 -20.73 8.23 -17.58
CA ASN A 260 -19.51 7.51 -17.86
C ASN A 260 -18.67 7.41 -16.61
N LEU A 261 -18.35 6.20 -16.18
CA LEU A 261 -17.40 5.94 -15.09
C LEU A 261 -16.13 5.31 -15.68
N TYR A 262 -15.00 5.89 -15.36
CA TYR A 262 -13.67 5.40 -15.78
C TYR A 262 -12.89 4.90 -14.58
N TYR A 263 -12.31 3.72 -14.71
CA TYR A 263 -11.43 3.13 -13.69
C TYR A 263 -10.11 2.70 -14.31
N ASN A 264 -9.02 3.20 -13.77
CA ASN A 264 -7.70 2.68 -14.09
C ASN A 264 -7.45 1.41 -13.27
N ILE A 265 -7.37 0.28 -13.96
CA ILE A 265 -7.18 -1.05 -13.37
C ILE A 265 -5.87 -1.72 -13.81
N GLU A 266 -4.97 -0.95 -14.45
CA GLU A 266 -3.70 -1.43 -14.96
C GLU A 266 -2.86 -2.05 -13.85
N GLY A 267 -2.43 -3.29 -14.04
CA GLY A 267 -1.55 -4.00 -13.12
C GLY A 267 -2.19 -4.44 -11.79
N MET A 268 -3.52 -4.29 -11.62
CA MET A 268 -4.21 -4.68 -10.39
C MET A 268 -4.47 -6.19 -10.26
N GLY A 269 -4.20 -6.99 -11.31
CA GLY A 269 -4.35 -8.45 -11.27
C GLY A 269 -5.79 -8.94 -11.35
N PHE A 270 -6.70 -8.10 -11.82
CA PHE A 270 -8.10 -8.47 -12.03
C PHE A 270 -8.26 -9.40 -13.22
N LYS A 271 -9.12 -10.42 -13.10
CA LYS A 271 -9.45 -11.40 -14.15
C LYS A 271 -10.80 -11.12 -14.79
N LYS A 272 -11.80 -10.81 -13.96
CA LYS A 272 -13.17 -10.57 -14.40
C LYS A 272 -13.75 -9.34 -13.70
N PHE A 273 -14.74 -8.74 -14.35
CA PHE A 273 -15.64 -7.77 -13.77
C PHE A 273 -17.06 -8.31 -13.85
N THR A 274 -17.77 -8.30 -12.72
CA THR A 274 -19.17 -8.74 -12.62
C THR A 274 -20.03 -7.66 -12.02
N SER A 275 -21.29 -7.56 -12.47
CA SER A 275 -22.27 -6.64 -11.92
C SER A 275 -23.69 -7.07 -12.26
N TYR A 276 -24.67 -6.70 -11.45
CA TYR A 276 -26.06 -6.59 -11.87
C TYR A 276 -26.31 -5.15 -12.31
N MET A 277 -27.09 -4.97 -13.39
CA MET A 277 -27.36 -3.67 -13.98
C MET A 277 -28.86 -3.49 -14.18
N GLY A 278 -29.39 -2.34 -13.80
CA GLY A 278 -30.80 -2.06 -13.95
C GLY A 278 -31.16 -0.62 -13.64
N VAL A 279 -32.42 -0.27 -13.86
CA VAL A 279 -33.01 0.99 -13.38
C VAL A 279 -33.43 0.76 -11.93
N ASP A 280 -32.95 1.64 -11.02
CA ASP A 280 -33.25 1.54 -9.59
C ASP A 280 -34.76 1.67 -9.33
N ARG A 281 -35.25 0.94 -8.34
CA ARG A 281 -36.67 0.89 -7.97
C ARG A 281 -37.18 2.23 -7.37
N GLU A 282 -36.28 3.15 -7.03
CA GLU A 282 -36.64 4.53 -6.64
C GLU A 282 -37.13 5.38 -7.82
N ALA A 283 -36.72 5.04 -9.06
CA ALA A 283 -37.13 5.73 -10.28
C ALA A 283 -38.63 5.56 -10.56
N ASN A 284 -39.20 6.52 -11.26
CA ASN A 284 -40.54 6.39 -11.82
C ASN A 284 -40.58 5.47 -13.06
N GLN A 285 -41.78 5.26 -13.63
CA GLN A 285 -41.99 4.37 -14.76
C GLN A 285 -41.28 4.80 -16.06
N ASP A 286 -40.84 6.08 -16.14
CA ASP A 286 -40.25 6.70 -17.32
C ASP A 286 -38.79 6.37 -17.55
N GLY A 287 -38.06 5.89 -16.50
CA GLY A 287 -36.65 5.54 -16.58
C GLY A 287 -36.39 4.46 -17.64
N ASN A 288 -35.49 4.75 -18.60
CA ASN A 288 -35.22 3.89 -19.74
C ASN A 288 -33.79 4.10 -20.25
N VAL A 289 -32.89 3.17 -19.92
CA VAL A 289 -31.46 3.31 -20.13
C VAL A 289 -30.87 2.13 -20.91
N LYS A 290 -29.66 2.35 -21.47
CA LYS A 290 -28.82 1.29 -22.05
C LYS A 290 -27.47 1.26 -21.37
N PHE A 291 -27.06 0.08 -20.97
CA PHE A 291 -25.74 -0.15 -20.40
C PHE A 291 -24.74 -0.58 -21.45
N ASN A 292 -23.58 0.07 -21.49
CA ASN A 292 -22.46 -0.30 -22.34
C ASN A 292 -21.19 -0.41 -21.50
N VAL A 293 -20.31 -1.34 -21.87
CA VAL A 293 -19.03 -1.49 -21.20
C VAL A 293 -17.89 -1.52 -22.22
N TYR A 294 -16.82 -0.82 -21.90
CA TYR A 294 -15.63 -0.70 -22.73
C TYR A 294 -14.38 -1.08 -21.95
N THR A 295 -13.50 -1.82 -22.59
CA THR A 295 -12.14 -2.10 -22.09
C THR A 295 -11.14 -1.49 -23.08
N ASP A 296 -10.24 -0.61 -22.59
CA ASP A 296 -9.27 0.12 -23.41
C ASP A 296 -9.89 0.76 -24.66
N ASN A 297 -11.05 1.41 -24.49
CA ASN A 297 -11.88 2.03 -25.52
C ASN A 297 -12.57 1.05 -26.50
N LYS A 298 -12.39 -0.25 -26.37
CA LYS A 298 -13.14 -1.25 -27.16
C LYS A 298 -14.43 -1.59 -26.45
N GLN A 299 -15.57 -1.50 -27.13
CA GLN A 299 -16.85 -1.94 -26.59
C GLN A 299 -16.86 -3.47 -26.48
N VAL A 300 -17.12 -3.98 -25.27
CA VAL A 300 -17.15 -5.42 -24.97
C VAL A 300 -18.54 -5.89 -24.55
N TYR A 301 -19.41 -4.96 -24.19
CA TYR A 301 -20.80 -5.22 -23.87
C TYR A 301 -21.69 -4.07 -24.31
N THR A 302 -22.85 -4.39 -24.86
CA THR A 302 -23.96 -3.48 -25.06
C THR A 302 -25.26 -4.22 -24.72
N GLY A 303 -26.07 -3.61 -23.86
CA GLY A 303 -27.34 -4.18 -23.41
C GLY A 303 -28.53 -3.69 -24.26
N GLU A 304 -29.63 -4.39 -24.17
CA GLU A 304 -30.93 -3.89 -24.58
C GLU A 304 -31.38 -2.74 -23.66
N ALA A 305 -32.42 -2.03 -24.07
CA ALA A 305 -33.03 -1.00 -23.26
C ALA A 305 -33.64 -1.59 -21.97
N VAL A 306 -33.29 -1.02 -20.84
CA VAL A 306 -33.74 -1.47 -19.51
C VAL A 306 -34.59 -0.37 -18.88
N THR A 307 -35.75 -0.75 -18.40
CA THR A 307 -36.68 0.12 -17.67
C THR A 307 -36.77 -0.34 -16.20
N ARG A 308 -37.46 0.44 -15.38
CA ARG A 308 -37.77 0.04 -14.01
C ARG A 308 -38.49 -1.30 -13.87
N ALA A 309 -39.26 -1.70 -14.90
CA ALA A 309 -40.01 -2.97 -14.95
C ALA A 309 -39.19 -4.16 -15.50
N SER A 310 -38.01 -3.88 -16.07
CA SER A 310 -37.16 -4.92 -16.65
C SER A 310 -36.43 -5.69 -15.54
N GLU A 311 -36.26 -7.00 -15.74
CA GLU A 311 -35.35 -7.80 -14.96
C GLU A 311 -33.91 -7.21 -15.07
N MET A 312 -33.18 -7.15 -13.96
CA MET A 312 -31.79 -6.70 -13.95
C MET A 312 -30.92 -7.57 -14.83
N ALA A 313 -30.10 -6.95 -15.68
CA ALA A 313 -29.14 -7.64 -16.50
C ALA A 313 -27.92 -8.08 -15.65
N LYS A 314 -27.35 -9.24 -15.98
CA LYS A 314 -26.10 -9.70 -15.38
C LYS A 314 -24.94 -9.49 -16.34
N LEU A 315 -23.88 -8.84 -15.85
CA LEU A 315 -22.62 -8.67 -16.54
C LEU A 315 -21.58 -9.64 -15.96
N ASP A 316 -20.84 -10.32 -16.82
CA ASP A 316 -19.64 -11.13 -16.49
C ASP A 316 -18.68 -11.04 -17.68
N ILE A 317 -17.63 -10.23 -17.55
CA ILE A 317 -16.66 -9.99 -18.62
C ILE A 317 -15.22 -10.21 -18.13
N SER A 318 -14.34 -10.63 -19.04
CA SER A 318 -12.91 -10.65 -18.79
C SER A 318 -12.34 -9.24 -18.81
N VAL A 319 -11.49 -8.93 -17.82
CA VAL A 319 -10.71 -7.67 -17.74
C VAL A 319 -9.22 -7.96 -17.58
N GLU A 320 -8.79 -9.17 -17.90
CA GLU A 320 -7.38 -9.56 -17.83
C GLU A 320 -6.53 -8.72 -18.79
N GLY A 321 -5.50 -8.04 -18.25
CA GLY A 321 -4.61 -7.18 -19.01
C GLY A 321 -5.20 -5.82 -19.43
N VAL A 322 -6.44 -5.53 -19.04
CA VAL A 322 -7.11 -4.24 -19.30
C VAL A 322 -6.52 -3.15 -18.44
N LYS A 323 -6.32 -1.97 -19.05
CA LYS A 323 -5.83 -0.78 -18.34
C LYS A 323 -6.97 0.09 -17.85
N ILE A 324 -7.92 0.39 -18.72
CA ILE A 324 -9.06 1.27 -18.43
C ILE A 324 -10.36 0.52 -18.65
N LEU A 325 -11.16 0.39 -17.59
CA LEU A 325 -12.57 -0.01 -17.67
C LEU A 325 -13.42 1.25 -17.74
N ARG A 326 -14.30 1.35 -18.74
CA ARG A 326 -15.33 2.37 -18.81
C ARG A 326 -16.71 1.73 -18.75
N LEU A 327 -17.50 2.15 -17.78
CA LEU A 327 -18.91 1.83 -17.66
C LEU A 327 -19.70 3.04 -18.14
N ASN A 328 -20.57 2.82 -19.12
CA ASN A 328 -21.39 3.86 -19.71
C ASN A 328 -22.88 3.50 -19.57
N VAL A 329 -23.68 4.49 -19.27
CA VAL A 329 -25.14 4.40 -19.31
C VAL A 329 -25.67 5.50 -20.21
N ASP A 330 -26.32 5.12 -21.27
CA ASP A 330 -26.97 6.03 -22.20
C ASP A 330 -28.47 6.10 -21.93
N GLN A 331 -29.05 7.28 -22.07
CA GLN A 331 -30.48 7.45 -22.10
C GLN A 331 -31.06 6.81 -23.37
N ASN A 332 -32.22 6.22 -23.26
CA ASN A 332 -32.94 5.65 -24.39
C ASN A 332 -34.25 6.44 -24.62
N GLY A 333 -34.11 7.68 -25.06
CA GLY A 333 -35.21 8.63 -25.25
C GLY A 333 -35.11 9.84 -24.34
N SER A 334 -36.04 10.02 -23.40
CA SER A 334 -35.95 11.04 -22.35
C SER A 334 -34.96 10.60 -21.30
N ASP A 335 -34.29 11.57 -20.66
CA ASP A 335 -33.43 11.35 -19.51
C ASP A 335 -34.20 11.38 -18.17
N SER A 336 -35.52 11.47 -18.20
CA SER A 336 -36.34 11.54 -16.99
C SER A 336 -36.29 10.23 -16.20
N ASN A 337 -35.88 10.32 -14.93
CA ASN A 337 -35.82 9.18 -14.01
C ASN A 337 -34.87 8.02 -14.45
N ASP A 338 -33.85 8.35 -15.20
CA ASP A 338 -32.84 7.39 -15.67
C ASP A 338 -31.82 7.04 -14.56
N HIS A 339 -32.37 6.67 -13.37
CA HIS A 339 -31.59 6.22 -12.23
C HIS A 339 -31.07 4.82 -12.46
N ALA A 340 -29.78 4.69 -12.69
CA ALA A 340 -29.13 3.45 -13.10
C ALA A 340 -28.14 2.96 -12.08
N ASP A 341 -28.15 1.66 -11.82
CA ASP A 341 -27.24 1.02 -10.89
C ASP A 341 -26.35 0.00 -11.58
N PHE A 342 -25.08 -0.01 -11.15
CA PHE A 342 -24.18 -1.15 -11.21
C PHE A 342 -24.14 -1.78 -9.82
N ALA A 343 -25.06 -2.69 -9.52
CA ALA A 343 -25.23 -3.31 -8.22
C ALA A 343 -24.34 -4.57 -8.07
N ASP A 344 -23.83 -4.83 -6.86
CA ASP A 344 -22.85 -5.90 -6.56
C ASP A 344 -21.66 -5.88 -7.55
N ALA A 345 -21.30 -4.67 -8.02
CA ALA A 345 -20.26 -4.47 -9.01
C ALA A 345 -18.89 -4.75 -8.40
N LYS A 346 -18.16 -5.74 -8.92
CA LYS A 346 -16.90 -6.19 -8.38
C LYS A 346 -15.96 -6.79 -9.39
N PHE A 347 -14.68 -6.67 -9.08
CA PHE A 347 -13.61 -7.37 -9.77
C PHE A 347 -13.33 -8.69 -9.08
N ILE A 348 -13.13 -9.73 -9.87
CA ILE A 348 -12.70 -11.05 -9.44
C ILE A 348 -11.20 -11.16 -9.74
N THR A 349 -10.42 -11.55 -8.74
CA THR A 349 -8.96 -11.66 -8.85
C THR A 349 -8.54 -13.09 -9.21
N GLU A 350 -7.27 -13.30 -9.48
CA GLU A 350 -6.73 -14.66 -9.69
C GLU A 350 -6.80 -15.54 -8.43
N LEU A 351 -7.04 -14.95 -7.25
CA LEU A 351 -7.19 -15.70 -6.00
C LEU A 351 -8.60 -16.29 -5.82
N ALA A 352 -9.58 -15.93 -6.64
CA ALA A 352 -10.93 -16.47 -6.57
C ALA A 352 -10.98 -17.98 -6.86
N ASP A 353 -10.15 -18.43 -7.81
CA ASP A 353 -10.06 -19.84 -8.23
C ASP A 353 -9.10 -20.66 -7.36
N ASP A 354 -8.72 -20.13 -6.21
CA ASP A 354 -7.81 -20.82 -5.31
C ASP A 354 -8.51 -21.99 -4.61
N THR A 355 -8.36 -23.17 -5.21
CA THR A 355 -8.83 -24.45 -4.66
C THR A 355 -7.84 -25.08 -3.67
N THR A 356 -6.76 -24.39 -3.32
CA THR A 356 -5.83 -24.86 -2.29
C THR A 356 -6.58 -25.04 -0.98
N PRO A 357 -6.62 -26.26 -0.39
CA PRO A 357 -7.29 -26.46 0.88
C PRO A 357 -6.67 -25.53 1.93
N GLU A 358 -7.50 -24.85 2.70
CA GLU A 358 -6.99 -24.14 3.89
C GLU A 358 -6.32 -25.20 4.77
N THR A 359 -5.02 -25.07 4.93
CA THR A 359 -4.31 -25.85 5.96
C THR A 359 -4.78 -25.31 7.30
N VAL A 360 -5.78 -25.95 7.86
CA VAL A 360 -6.18 -25.70 9.24
C VAL A 360 -5.00 -26.17 10.11
N ALA A 361 -4.29 -25.23 10.72
CA ALA A 361 -3.30 -25.57 11.71
C ALA A 361 -4.05 -26.08 12.93
N VAL A 362 -3.96 -27.38 13.18
CA VAL A 362 -4.48 -27.97 14.41
C VAL A 362 -3.57 -27.54 15.56
N ILE A 363 -4.03 -26.58 16.36
CA ILE A 363 -3.32 -26.04 17.53
C ILE A 363 -3.66 -26.88 18.78
N GLY A 364 -3.41 -28.15 18.74
CA GLY A 364 -3.64 -29.07 19.84
C GLY A 364 -4.71 -30.11 19.54
N VAL A 365 -4.39 -31.34 19.76
CA VAL A 365 -5.33 -32.45 19.75
C VAL A 365 -5.33 -33.06 21.15
N THR A 366 -6.48 -33.02 21.80
CA THR A 366 -6.71 -33.81 23.02
C THR A 366 -7.39 -35.08 22.58
N LEU A 367 -6.73 -36.22 22.75
CA LEU A 367 -7.31 -37.53 22.47
C LEU A 367 -7.98 -38.06 23.73
N ASP A 368 -9.21 -38.51 23.62
CA ASP A 368 -9.92 -39.26 24.68
C ASP A 368 -9.50 -40.74 24.68
N LYS A 369 -8.78 -41.18 23.64
CA LYS A 369 -8.17 -42.50 23.49
C LYS A 369 -6.69 -42.41 23.15
N SER A 370 -5.90 -43.31 23.70
CA SER A 370 -4.45 -43.33 23.49
C SER A 370 -4.02 -43.66 22.05
N THR A 371 -4.90 -44.24 21.25
CA THR A 371 -4.68 -44.55 19.83
C THR A 371 -5.99 -44.46 19.06
N ALA A 372 -5.92 -43.81 17.90
CA ALA A 372 -7.02 -43.75 16.91
C ALA A 372 -6.48 -43.84 15.51
N LYS A 373 -7.19 -44.57 14.64
CA LYS A 373 -6.90 -44.62 13.20
C LYS A 373 -8.07 -44.02 12.45
N LEU A 374 -7.82 -42.91 11.78
CA LEU A 374 -8.80 -42.30 10.88
C LEU A 374 -8.58 -42.89 9.48
N THR A 375 -9.62 -43.50 8.92
CA THR A 375 -9.57 -44.18 7.61
C THR A 375 -10.28 -43.39 6.53
N GLU A 376 -11.10 -42.40 6.90
CA GLU A 376 -11.90 -41.59 5.96
C GLU A 376 -11.95 -40.13 6.39
N LYS A 377 -12.13 -39.26 5.41
CA LYS A 377 -12.29 -37.82 5.63
C LYS A 377 -13.61 -37.56 6.36
N GLY A 378 -13.55 -36.85 7.48
CA GLY A 378 -14.74 -36.47 8.28
C GLY A 378 -15.02 -37.39 9.49
N GLN A 379 -14.16 -38.37 9.77
CA GLN A 379 -14.27 -39.15 11.03
C GLN A 379 -13.81 -38.32 12.23
N THR A 380 -14.55 -38.43 13.30
CA THR A 380 -14.20 -37.89 14.64
C THR A 380 -13.77 -39.02 15.56
N VAL A 381 -12.83 -38.73 16.43
CA VAL A 381 -12.31 -39.66 17.46
C VAL A 381 -12.84 -39.28 18.82
#